data_410911bdd15c04f20f71f5e094b59f18
#
_entry.id   410911bdd15c04f20f71f5e094b59f18
#
_cell.length_a   1.000
_cell.length_b   1.000
_cell.length_c   1.000
_cell.angle_alpha   90.00
_cell.angle_beta   90.00
_cell.angle_gamma   90.00
#
_symmetry.space_group_name_H-M   'P 1'
#
loop_
_entity.id
_entity.type
_entity.pdbx_description
1 polymer ?
#
loop_
_entity_poly.entity_id
_entity_poly.type
_entity_poly.pdbx_seq_one_letter_code
_entity_poly.pdbx_strand_id
1 'polypeptide(L)'
;MMKEKLFYLLPLLALASCGEPSYKDASLSPERRAELLVKELTLEEKAHLMMDGSRSVERLGIKPYNWWNEALHGVARAGLATVFPQPIGMAASFNPEMVYEVFNAVSDEARAKNTYYASQDSRERYQGLTMWTPTVNIYRDPRWGRGIETYGEDPYLTSRMGVMVVKGLQGPADGKYDKLHACAKHFAVHSGPEWNRHSFNAENIKPRDLYETYLPPF
;
A
#
# COMPACT_ATOMS: atom_id res chain seq x y z
N MET A 1 -5.28 74.80 -35.09
CA MET A 1 -4.42 73.65 -35.43
C MET A 1 -4.31 72.77 -34.20
N MET A 2 -5.20 71.78 -34.10
CA MET A 2 -5.17 70.78 -33.01
C MET A 2 -4.29 69.62 -33.46
N LYS A 3 -3.26 69.30 -32.70
CA LYS A 3 -2.41 68.13 -32.92
C LYS A 3 -3.05 66.93 -32.19
N GLU A 4 -3.56 65.98 -32.93
CA GLU A 4 -4.01 64.68 -32.41
C GLU A 4 -2.80 63.87 -31.94
N LYS A 5 -2.82 63.48 -30.69
CA LYS A 5 -1.86 62.52 -30.15
C LYS A 5 -2.44 61.12 -30.30
N LEU A 6 -1.88 60.34 -31.24
CA LEU A 6 -2.18 58.95 -31.45
C LEU A 6 -1.50 58.10 -30.37
N PHE A 7 -2.30 57.56 -29.45
CA PHE A 7 -1.83 56.60 -28.41
C PHE A 7 -1.77 55.22 -29.05
N TYR A 8 -0.56 54.71 -29.27
CA TYR A 8 -0.36 53.32 -29.61
C TYR A 8 -0.53 52.44 -28.35
N LEU A 9 -1.63 51.69 -28.26
CA LEU A 9 -1.82 50.63 -27.30
C LEU A 9 -1.02 49.42 -27.80
N LEU A 10 0.15 49.17 -27.21
CA LEU A 10 0.85 47.88 -27.38
C LEU A 10 0.08 46.83 -26.59
N PRO A 11 -0.35 45.73 -27.26
CA PRO A 11 -0.86 44.57 -26.52
C PRO A 11 0.29 43.91 -25.75
N LEU A 12 0.24 43.93 -24.44
CA LEU A 12 1.06 43.07 -23.59
C LEU A 12 0.66 41.61 -23.90
N LEU A 13 1.40 40.92 -24.77
CA LEU A 13 1.35 39.47 -24.86
C LEU A 13 1.92 38.93 -23.54
N ALA A 14 1.05 38.52 -22.63
CA ALA A 14 1.39 37.68 -21.51
C ALA A 14 1.84 36.33 -22.10
N LEU A 15 3.15 36.13 -22.24
CA LEU A 15 3.74 34.83 -22.47
C LEU A 15 3.44 33.99 -21.20
N ALA A 16 2.30 33.28 -21.22
CA ALA A 16 2.07 32.20 -20.30
C ALA A 16 3.20 31.18 -20.57
N SER A 17 4.23 31.22 -19.75
CA SER A 17 5.24 30.19 -19.70
C SER A 17 4.51 28.90 -19.27
N CYS A 18 4.06 28.12 -20.24
CA CYS A 18 3.70 26.73 -20.02
C CYS A 18 4.99 25.98 -19.66
N GLY A 19 5.42 26.11 -18.41
CA GLY A 19 6.45 25.23 -17.86
C GLY A 19 5.97 23.78 -17.97
N GLU A 20 6.88 22.86 -18.23
CA GLU A 20 6.52 21.44 -18.20
C GLU A 20 5.89 21.08 -16.85
N PRO A 21 4.83 20.25 -16.88
CA PRO A 21 4.14 19.86 -15.65
C PRO A 21 5.13 19.18 -14.68
N SER A 22 5.10 19.58 -13.41
CA SER A 22 5.97 19.03 -12.37
C SER A 22 5.28 17.90 -11.62
N TYR A 23 6.03 16.86 -11.19
CA TYR A 23 5.52 15.82 -10.30
C TYR A 23 5.02 16.38 -8.95
N LYS A 24 5.40 17.60 -8.59
CA LYS A 24 4.94 18.31 -7.37
C LYS A 24 3.53 18.90 -7.53
N ASP A 25 3.01 19.01 -8.75
CA ASP A 25 1.68 19.53 -8.99
C ASP A 25 0.61 18.57 -8.47
N ALA A 26 -0.02 18.92 -7.35
CA ALA A 26 -1.05 18.12 -6.71
C ALA A 26 -2.39 18.10 -7.47
N SER A 27 -2.56 18.90 -8.55
CA SER A 27 -3.73 18.85 -9.42
C SER A 27 -3.68 17.68 -10.41
N LEU A 28 -2.48 17.15 -10.69
CA LEU A 28 -2.29 15.98 -11.53
C LEU A 28 -2.65 14.69 -10.79
N SER A 29 -3.03 13.65 -11.56
CA SER A 29 -3.26 12.33 -10.97
C SER A 29 -1.97 11.75 -10.37
N PRO A 30 -2.08 10.83 -9.37
CA PRO A 30 -0.91 10.17 -8.80
C PRO A 30 -0.03 9.47 -9.85
N GLU A 31 -0.64 8.80 -10.84
CA GLU A 31 0.06 8.10 -11.92
C GLU A 31 0.87 9.08 -12.76
N ARG A 32 0.25 10.22 -13.13
CA ARG A 32 0.96 11.24 -13.93
C ARG A 32 2.12 11.85 -13.15
N ARG A 33 1.94 12.07 -11.86
CA ARG A 33 3.01 12.55 -10.99
C ARG A 33 4.14 11.54 -10.87
N ALA A 34 3.82 10.25 -10.75
CA ALA A 34 4.80 9.17 -10.71
C ALA A 34 5.60 9.08 -12.01
N GLU A 35 4.94 9.16 -13.18
CA GLU A 35 5.62 9.18 -14.49
C GLU A 35 6.62 10.34 -14.61
N LEU A 36 6.23 11.54 -14.19
CA LEU A 36 7.09 12.71 -14.22
C LEU A 36 8.29 12.55 -13.29
N LEU A 37 8.04 12.04 -12.06
CA LEU A 37 9.09 11.77 -11.09
C LEU A 37 10.10 10.74 -11.61
N VAL A 38 9.62 9.62 -12.17
CA VAL A 38 10.49 8.54 -12.69
C VAL A 38 11.42 9.04 -13.80
N LYS A 39 10.99 10.04 -14.60
CA LYS A 39 11.86 10.66 -15.62
C LYS A 39 13.02 11.44 -15.04
N GLU A 40 12.85 12.02 -13.85
CA GLU A 40 13.88 12.79 -13.18
C GLU A 40 14.87 11.92 -12.38
N LEU A 41 14.49 10.68 -12.03
CA LEU A 41 15.30 9.77 -11.24
C LEU A 41 16.43 9.15 -12.08
N THR A 42 17.62 9.09 -11.50
CA THR A 42 18.72 8.28 -12.04
C THR A 42 18.45 6.79 -11.89
N LEU A 43 19.19 5.95 -12.59
CA LEU A 43 19.05 4.50 -12.46
C LEU A 43 19.34 4.01 -11.03
N GLU A 44 20.34 4.59 -10.39
CA GLU A 44 20.73 4.26 -9.01
C GLU A 44 19.63 4.66 -8.01
N GLU A 45 19.06 5.86 -8.15
CA GLU A 45 17.95 6.32 -7.33
C GLU A 45 16.71 5.42 -7.50
N LYS A 46 16.39 5.00 -8.72
CA LYS A 46 15.32 4.03 -9.00
C LYS A 46 15.57 2.71 -8.28
N ALA A 47 16.80 2.18 -8.33
CA ALA A 47 17.15 0.95 -7.65
C ALA A 47 16.98 1.06 -6.13
N HIS A 48 17.41 2.19 -5.54
CA HIS A 48 17.24 2.43 -4.10
C HIS A 48 15.76 2.57 -3.69
N LEU A 49 14.91 3.17 -4.52
CA LEU A 49 13.49 3.29 -4.22
C LEU A 49 12.73 1.94 -4.28
N MET A 50 13.33 0.90 -4.86
CA MET A 50 12.77 -0.46 -4.89
C MET A 50 13.11 -1.29 -3.63
N MET A 51 13.90 -0.76 -2.71
CA MET A 51 14.23 -1.45 -1.46
C MET A 51 13.16 -1.21 -0.40
N ASP A 52 13.03 -2.12 0.56
CA ASP A 52 12.08 -1.98 1.69
C ASP A 52 12.36 -0.75 2.55
N GLY A 53 13.63 -0.36 2.68
CA GLY A 53 14.08 0.92 3.24
C GLY A 53 14.53 1.87 2.13
N SER A 54 13.59 2.55 1.48
CA SER A 54 13.88 3.51 0.41
C SER A 54 14.58 4.74 0.96
N ARG A 55 15.75 5.09 0.39
CA ARG A 55 16.52 6.28 0.78
C ARG A 55 15.85 7.56 0.26
N SER A 56 16.21 8.68 0.90
CA SER A 56 15.81 10.01 0.40
C SER A 56 16.43 10.29 -0.98
N VAL A 57 15.74 11.10 -1.77
CA VAL A 57 16.30 11.75 -2.96
C VAL A 57 16.18 13.26 -2.73
N GLU A 58 17.16 13.79 -1.99
CA GLU A 58 17.12 15.15 -1.45
C GLU A 58 17.00 16.22 -2.54
N ARG A 59 17.71 16.06 -3.67
CA ARG A 59 17.62 16.98 -4.80
C ARG A 59 16.20 17.13 -5.38
N LEU A 60 15.36 16.08 -5.20
CA LEU A 60 13.96 16.09 -5.60
C LEU A 60 13.01 16.36 -4.43
N GLY A 61 13.51 16.52 -3.21
CA GLY A 61 12.71 16.71 -2.02
C GLY A 61 11.94 15.46 -1.58
N ILE A 62 12.40 14.27 -1.99
CA ILE A 62 11.79 13.00 -1.59
C ILE A 62 12.41 12.56 -0.28
N LYS A 63 11.57 12.37 0.71
CA LYS A 63 11.97 11.86 2.03
C LYS A 63 12.16 10.34 1.97
N PRO A 64 12.94 9.74 2.92
CA PRO A 64 13.04 8.29 3.00
C PRO A 64 11.68 7.69 3.32
N TYR A 65 11.47 6.44 2.91
CA TYR A 65 10.25 5.70 3.19
C TYR A 65 10.58 4.25 3.56
N ASN A 66 9.89 3.72 4.57
CA ASN A 66 10.01 2.32 4.91
C ASN A 66 8.74 1.56 4.51
N TRP A 67 8.89 0.58 3.61
CA TRP A 67 7.79 -0.23 3.09
C TRP A 67 7.37 -1.35 4.04
N TRP A 68 8.20 -1.67 5.04
CA TRP A 68 7.91 -2.73 5.99
C TRP A 68 6.99 -2.27 7.10
N ASN A 69 5.71 -2.40 6.88
CA ASN A 69 4.69 -2.15 7.89
C ASN A 69 3.70 -3.32 7.88
N GLU A 70 3.14 -3.63 9.02
CA GLU A 70 2.26 -4.77 9.21
C GLU A 70 1.03 -4.39 10.01
N ALA A 71 -0.12 -4.96 9.65
CA ALA A 71 -1.40 -4.71 10.29
C ALA A 71 -2.34 -5.91 10.19
N LEU A 72 -1.85 -7.12 10.51
CA LEU A 72 -2.65 -8.35 10.36
C LEU A 72 -3.86 -8.38 11.30
N HIS A 73 -3.76 -7.77 12.48
CA HIS A 73 -4.85 -7.65 13.45
C HIS A 73 -4.71 -6.39 14.33
N GLY A 74 -4.35 -5.29 13.73
CA GLY A 74 -4.00 -4.00 14.32
C GLY A 74 -2.63 -3.54 13.88
N VAL A 75 -2.33 -2.25 14.01
CA VAL A 75 -1.05 -1.68 13.58
C VAL A 75 0.09 -2.24 14.44
N ALA A 76 1.05 -2.91 13.80
CA ALA A 76 2.15 -3.55 14.50
C ALA A 76 3.28 -2.59 14.89
N ARG A 77 3.83 -2.82 16.07
CA ARG A 77 5.17 -2.48 16.60
C ARG A 77 5.56 -1.00 16.75
N ALA A 78 4.91 -0.06 16.13
CA ALA A 78 5.24 1.37 16.32
C ALA A 78 4.44 1.99 17.49
N GLY A 79 4.75 1.61 18.73
CA GLY A 79 4.02 2.02 19.93
C GLY A 79 2.68 1.30 20.09
N LEU A 80 1.76 1.88 20.88
CA LEU A 80 0.46 1.29 21.17
C LEU A 80 -0.52 1.47 20.00
N ALA A 81 -1.37 0.47 19.80
CA ALA A 81 -2.49 0.48 18.87
C ALA A 81 -3.57 -0.49 19.40
N THR A 82 -4.78 -0.41 18.83
CA THR A 82 -5.83 -1.39 19.11
C THR A 82 -5.42 -2.76 18.58
N VAL A 83 -5.57 -3.79 19.42
CA VAL A 83 -5.31 -5.18 19.06
C VAL A 83 -6.65 -5.89 18.86
N PHE A 84 -6.86 -6.38 17.65
CA PHE A 84 -8.03 -7.16 17.26
C PHE A 84 -7.72 -8.67 17.31
N PRO A 85 -8.72 -9.55 17.22
CA PRO A 85 -8.47 -10.98 17.10
C PRO A 85 -7.56 -11.32 15.90
N GLN A 86 -6.83 -12.43 15.97
CA GLN A 86 -6.06 -12.95 14.86
C GLN A 86 -6.96 -13.17 13.61
N PRO A 87 -6.43 -13.07 12.38
CA PRO A 87 -7.23 -13.25 11.16
C PRO A 87 -8.05 -14.54 11.13
N ILE A 88 -7.49 -15.66 11.58
CA ILE A 88 -8.22 -16.93 11.67
C ILE A 88 -9.45 -16.83 12.60
N GLY A 89 -9.34 -16.09 13.70
CA GLY A 89 -10.45 -15.85 14.63
C GLY A 89 -11.50 -14.91 14.03
N MET A 90 -11.08 -13.86 13.29
CA MET A 90 -12.00 -13.00 12.57
C MET A 90 -12.73 -13.76 11.46
N ALA A 91 -12.05 -14.64 10.73
CA ALA A 91 -12.65 -15.48 9.69
C ALA A 91 -13.72 -16.43 10.25
N ALA A 92 -13.53 -16.97 11.47
CA ALA A 92 -14.47 -17.83 12.12
C ALA A 92 -15.84 -17.16 12.44
N SER A 93 -15.92 -15.84 12.35
CA SER A 93 -17.20 -15.11 12.46
C SER A 93 -18.05 -15.22 11.21
N PHE A 94 -17.49 -15.58 10.05
CA PHE A 94 -18.14 -15.56 8.74
C PHE A 94 -18.79 -14.19 8.40
N ASN A 95 -18.24 -13.10 8.95
CA ASN A 95 -18.80 -11.74 8.82
C ASN A 95 -17.80 -10.82 8.10
N PRO A 96 -17.85 -10.73 6.76
CA PRO A 96 -16.96 -9.86 5.97
C PRO A 96 -17.12 -8.37 6.32
N GLU A 97 -18.35 -7.94 6.63
CA GLU A 97 -18.65 -6.54 6.97
C GLU A 97 -17.92 -6.13 8.27
N MET A 98 -17.93 -6.99 9.27
CA MET A 98 -17.19 -6.77 10.52
C MET A 98 -15.67 -6.68 10.24
N VAL A 99 -15.13 -7.51 9.33
CA VAL A 99 -13.73 -7.44 8.93
C VAL A 99 -13.42 -6.10 8.25
N TYR A 100 -14.30 -5.61 7.38
CA TYR A 100 -14.15 -4.28 6.79
C TYR A 100 -14.07 -3.19 7.86
N GLU A 101 -14.98 -3.17 8.85
CA GLU A 101 -15.00 -2.17 9.93
C GLU A 101 -13.71 -2.21 10.78
N VAL A 102 -13.22 -3.41 11.11
CA VAL A 102 -11.94 -3.59 11.81
C VAL A 102 -10.79 -2.94 11.03
N PHE A 103 -10.67 -3.24 9.74
CA PHE A 103 -9.55 -2.71 8.95
C PHE A 103 -9.72 -1.26 8.55
N ASN A 104 -10.95 -0.75 8.50
CA ASN A 104 -11.19 0.69 8.42
C ASN A 104 -10.67 1.42 9.67
N ALA A 105 -10.94 0.91 10.87
CA ALA A 105 -10.39 1.47 12.11
C ALA A 105 -8.85 1.36 12.16
N VAL A 106 -8.29 0.21 11.76
CA VAL A 106 -6.84 0.01 11.65
C VAL A 106 -6.20 1.05 10.72
N SER A 107 -6.85 1.37 9.60
CA SER A 107 -6.33 2.37 8.66
C SER A 107 -6.31 3.79 9.24
N ASP A 108 -7.30 4.14 10.04
CA ASP A 108 -7.34 5.44 10.75
C ASP A 108 -6.22 5.54 11.80
N GLU A 109 -6.01 4.49 12.59
CA GLU A 109 -4.91 4.44 13.55
C GLU A 109 -3.54 4.53 12.86
N ALA A 110 -3.34 3.80 11.76
CA ALA A 110 -2.10 3.85 10.99
C ALA A 110 -1.81 5.23 10.42
N ARG A 111 -2.84 5.92 9.90
CA ARG A 111 -2.73 7.31 9.45
C ARG A 111 -2.35 8.26 10.58
N ALA A 112 -3.02 8.15 11.72
CA ALA A 112 -2.72 8.99 12.89
C ALA A 112 -1.26 8.78 13.35
N LYS A 113 -0.80 7.53 13.42
CA LYS A 113 0.59 7.19 13.79
C LYS A 113 1.59 7.72 12.77
N ASN A 114 1.35 7.53 11.48
CA ASN A 114 2.22 8.05 10.43
C ASN A 114 2.33 9.58 10.50
N THR A 115 1.20 10.29 10.70
CA THR A 115 1.18 11.74 10.85
C THR A 115 2.01 12.18 12.06
N TYR A 116 1.86 11.50 13.18
CA TYR A 116 2.64 11.78 14.39
C TYR A 116 4.14 11.60 14.16
N TYR A 117 4.56 10.43 13.63
CA TYR A 117 5.98 10.17 13.38
C TYR A 117 6.57 11.09 12.31
N ALA A 118 5.81 11.38 11.26
CA ALA A 118 6.24 12.32 10.22
C ALA A 118 6.45 13.74 10.78
N SER A 119 5.68 14.16 11.78
CA SER A 119 5.88 15.46 12.46
C SER A 119 7.17 15.50 13.29
N GLN A 120 7.69 14.34 13.67
CA GLN A 120 8.99 14.18 14.36
C GLN A 120 10.15 13.90 13.36
N ASP A 121 9.89 14.05 12.05
CA ASP A 121 10.79 13.67 10.93
C ASP A 121 11.28 12.20 10.99
N SER A 122 10.50 11.32 11.62
CA SER A 122 10.75 9.88 11.73
C SER A 122 9.97 9.11 10.65
N ARG A 123 10.67 8.18 9.96
CA ARG A 123 10.11 7.32 8.90
C ARG A 123 10.70 5.92 8.96
N GLU A 124 10.71 5.41 10.17
CA GLU A 124 11.27 4.09 10.45
C GLU A 124 10.29 2.97 10.07
N ARG A 125 10.74 1.74 10.21
CA ARG A 125 9.91 0.53 10.04
C ARG A 125 8.67 0.60 10.94
N TYR A 126 7.53 0.17 10.42
CA TYR A 126 6.20 0.20 11.06
C TYR A 126 5.57 1.59 11.24
N GLN A 127 6.13 2.62 10.61
CA GLN A 127 5.60 4.00 10.66
C GLN A 127 5.02 4.46 9.31
N GLY A 128 5.13 3.64 8.27
CA GLY A 128 4.66 3.94 6.91
C GLY A 128 3.19 3.63 6.69
N LEU A 129 2.76 3.79 5.44
CA LEU A 129 1.37 3.66 4.98
C LEU A 129 1.14 2.47 4.04
N THR A 130 2.15 1.65 3.79
CA THR A 130 2.04 0.42 3.01
C THR A 130 2.04 -0.76 3.96
N MET A 131 0.92 -1.47 4.04
CA MET A 131 0.76 -2.61 4.95
C MET A 131 0.98 -3.92 4.22
N TRP A 132 1.89 -4.76 4.72
CA TRP A 132 2.09 -6.12 4.22
C TRP A 132 0.99 -7.04 4.76
N THR A 133 -0.23 -6.75 4.36
CA THR A 133 -1.51 -7.30 4.81
C THR A 133 -2.52 -7.21 3.65
N PRO A 134 -3.37 -8.22 3.43
CA PRO A 134 -3.62 -9.45 4.20
C PRO A 134 -2.72 -10.64 3.83
N THR A 135 -2.64 -11.64 4.73
CA THR A 135 -2.13 -12.97 4.40
C THR A 135 -3.27 -13.84 3.87
N VAL A 136 -3.35 -13.96 2.54
CA VAL A 136 -4.43 -14.72 1.85
C VAL A 136 -3.99 -16.11 1.41
N ASN A 137 -2.90 -16.63 1.96
CA ASN A 137 -2.49 -18.01 1.73
C ASN A 137 -3.48 -19.00 2.35
N ILE A 138 -3.70 -20.13 1.69
CA ILE A 138 -4.58 -21.20 2.18
C ILE A 138 -3.87 -21.98 3.30
N TYR A 139 -4.52 -22.10 4.44
CA TYR A 139 -4.02 -22.84 5.60
C TYR A 139 -4.19 -24.34 5.40
N ARG A 140 -3.31 -24.97 4.59
CA ARG A 140 -3.42 -26.38 4.23
C ARG A 140 -2.63 -27.34 5.14
N ASP A 141 -1.67 -26.84 5.94
CA ASP A 141 -0.82 -27.67 6.78
C ASP A 141 -0.84 -27.13 8.22
N PRO A 142 -1.36 -27.88 9.20
CA PRO A 142 -1.46 -27.44 10.61
C PRO A 142 -0.10 -27.22 11.26
N ARG A 143 0.99 -27.70 10.67
CA ARG A 143 2.36 -27.49 11.15
C ARG A 143 2.94 -26.16 10.71
N TRP A 144 2.22 -25.39 9.89
CA TRP A 144 2.65 -24.05 9.51
C TRP A 144 2.40 -23.05 10.63
N GLY A 145 3.49 -22.53 11.23
CA GLY A 145 3.43 -21.62 12.39
C GLY A 145 2.71 -20.30 12.16
N ARG A 146 2.53 -19.89 10.86
CA ARG A 146 1.83 -18.68 10.48
C ARG A 146 0.36 -18.89 10.08
N GLY A 147 -0.18 -20.07 10.31
CA GLY A 147 -1.58 -20.39 9.99
C GLY A 147 -2.59 -19.43 10.65
N ILE A 148 -2.30 -18.94 11.84
CA ILE A 148 -3.15 -17.97 12.56
C ILE A 148 -3.27 -16.61 11.85
N GLU A 149 -2.33 -16.27 10.98
CA GLU A 149 -2.34 -15.05 10.17
C GLU A 149 -3.30 -15.13 8.96
N THR A 150 -3.90 -16.29 8.70
CA THR A 150 -4.73 -16.56 7.53
C THR A 150 -6.23 -16.57 7.86
N TYR A 151 -7.06 -16.64 6.82
CA TYR A 151 -8.53 -16.73 6.93
C TYR A 151 -9.03 -18.17 6.82
N GLY A 152 -8.14 -19.17 6.91
CA GLY A 152 -8.47 -20.59 6.92
C GLY A 152 -8.11 -21.33 5.64
N GLU A 153 -8.76 -22.48 5.44
CA GLU A 153 -8.47 -23.41 4.34
C GLU A 153 -9.38 -23.24 3.12
N ASP A 154 -10.50 -22.52 3.26
CA ASP A 154 -11.47 -22.31 2.21
C ASP A 154 -11.08 -21.11 1.32
N PRO A 155 -10.88 -21.30 0.00
CA PRO A 155 -10.45 -20.22 -0.89
C PRO A 155 -11.53 -19.16 -1.10
N TYR A 156 -12.82 -19.51 -1.05
CA TYR A 156 -13.90 -18.53 -1.19
C TYR A 156 -13.98 -17.62 0.05
N LEU A 157 -13.98 -18.20 1.25
CA LEU A 157 -13.97 -17.41 2.50
C LEU A 157 -12.74 -16.50 2.56
N THR A 158 -11.56 -17.04 2.25
CA THR A 158 -10.30 -16.29 2.22
C THR A 158 -10.38 -15.11 1.25
N SER A 159 -10.93 -15.34 0.05
CA SER A 159 -11.13 -14.29 -0.95
C SER A 159 -12.07 -13.19 -0.43
N ARG A 160 -13.20 -13.57 0.15
CA ARG A 160 -14.20 -12.62 0.67
C ARG A 160 -13.61 -11.76 1.80
N MET A 161 -12.93 -12.39 2.75
CA MET A 161 -12.30 -11.69 3.87
C MET A 161 -11.14 -10.80 3.38
N GLY A 162 -10.29 -11.32 2.48
CA GLY A 162 -9.18 -10.56 1.90
C GLY A 162 -9.62 -9.29 1.18
N VAL A 163 -10.69 -9.35 0.39
CA VAL A 163 -11.29 -8.17 -0.27
C VAL A 163 -11.72 -7.12 0.76
N MET A 164 -12.34 -7.53 1.88
CA MET A 164 -12.79 -6.59 2.91
C MET A 164 -11.64 -5.95 3.67
N VAL A 165 -10.57 -6.71 3.91
CA VAL A 165 -9.32 -6.15 4.46
C VAL A 165 -8.74 -5.08 3.55
N VAL A 166 -8.59 -5.37 2.25
CA VAL A 166 -8.07 -4.41 1.27
C VAL A 166 -8.93 -3.15 1.23
N LYS A 167 -10.25 -3.31 1.12
CA LYS A 167 -11.17 -2.16 1.11
C LYS A 167 -11.12 -1.34 2.39
N GLY A 168 -11.06 -1.98 3.56
CA GLY A 168 -10.95 -1.29 4.84
C GLY A 168 -9.63 -0.52 4.98
N LEU A 169 -8.53 -1.11 4.54
CA LEU A 169 -7.21 -0.46 4.56
C LEU A 169 -7.12 0.69 3.55
N GLN A 170 -7.59 0.51 2.33
CA GLN A 170 -7.43 1.50 1.26
C GLN A 170 -8.49 2.61 1.29
N GLY A 171 -9.62 2.34 1.93
CA GLY A 171 -10.73 3.30 1.99
C GLY A 171 -11.60 3.32 0.74
N PRO A 172 -12.40 4.39 0.52
CA PRO A 172 -13.35 4.47 -0.58
C PRO A 172 -12.64 4.48 -1.95
N ALA A 173 -13.18 3.73 -2.90
CA ALA A 173 -12.61 3.60 -4.25
C ALA A 173 -12.63 4.89 -5.08
N ASP A 174 -13.48 5.85 -4.73
CA ASP A 174 -13.59 7.17 -5.36
C ASP A 174 -12.73 8.24 -4.68
N GLY A 175 -11.96 7.86 -3.66
CA GLY A 175 -11.01 8.74 -2.99
C GLY A 175 -9.87 9.16 -3.94
N LYS A 176 -9.45 10.42 -3.88
CA LYS A 176 -8.27 10.89 -4.64
C LYS A 176 -6.99 10.14 -4.25
N TYR A 177 -6.89 9.73 -3.00
CA TYR A 177 -5.77 8.97 -2.45
C TYR A 177 -6.29 7.87 -1.53
N ASP A 178 -5.64 6.72 -1.57
CA ASP A 178 -5.90 5.65 -0.62
C ASP A 178 -5.53 6.07 0.80
N LYS A 179 -6.26 5.55 1.80
CA LYS A 179 -5.90 5.73 3.21
C LYS A 179 -4.55 5.05 3.50
N LEU A 180 -4.41 3.81 3.09
CA LEU A 180 -3.20 2.99 3.12
C LEU A 180 -3.07 2.23 1.80
N HIS A 181 -1.96 1.53 1.62
CA HIS A 181 -1.80 0.56 0.55
C HIS A 181 -1.73 -0.84 1.15
N ALA A 182 -2.61 -1.73 0.70
CA ALA A 182 -2.59 -3.14 1.07
C ALA A 182 -1.64 -3.94 0.18
N CYS A 183 -1.13 -5.05 0.70
CA CYS A 183 -0.29 -5.99 -0.04
C CYS A 183 -0.73 -7.41 0.28
N ALA A 184 -1.53 -8.02 -0.59
CA ALA A 184 -1.90 -9.42 -0.45
C ALA A 184 -0.66 -10.31 -0.58
N LYS A 185 -0.49 -11.21 0.39
CA LYS A 185 0.71 -12.03 0.50
C LYS A 185 0.38 -13.47 0.93
N HIS A 186 1.26 -14.41 0.72
CA HIS A 186 2.52 -14.39 -0.02
C HIS A 186 2.30 -15.14 -1.33
N PHE A 187 2.49 -14.51 -2.44
CA PHE A 187 2.17 -15.06 -3.76
C PHE A 187 3.09 -16.25 -4.08
N ALA A 188 2.53 -17.46 -4.29
CA ALA A 188 1.11 -17.77 -4.14
C ALA A 188 0.85 -18.98 -3.21
N VAL A 189 1.69 -19.99 -3.17
CA VAL A 189 1.45 -21.29 -2.51
C VAL A 189 2.26 -21.44 -1.20
N HIS A 190 2.51 -20.35 -0.50
CA HIS A 190 3.30 -20.32 0.73
C HIS A 190 2.48 -20.77 1.94
N SER A 191 2.60 -22.03 2.36
CA SER A 191 1.98 -22.57 3.57
C SER A 191 2.54 -23.96 3.92
N GLY A 192 3.86 -24.09 3.90
CA GLY A 192 4.55 -25.32 4.27
C GLY A 192 4.82 -25.43 5.76
N PRO A 193 5.30 -26.60 6.22
CA PRO A 193 5.70 -26.78 7.62
C PRO A 193 6.73 -25.74 8.07
N GLU A 194 6.64 -25.33 9.33
CA GLU A 194 7.45 -24.21 9.87
C GLU A 194 8.96 -24.46 9.79
N TRP A 195 9.41 -25.69 9.99
CA TRP A 195 10.86 -26.03 9.97
C TRP A 195 11.55 -25.82 8.62
N ASN A 196 10.78 -25.76 7.49
CA ASN A 196 11.35 -25.51 6.17
C ASN A 196 10.86 -24.18 5.56
N ARG A 197 10.32 -23.28 6.36
CA ARG A 197 9.74 -22.00 5.92
C ARG A 197 10.64 -21.22 4.94
N HIS A 198 11.95 -21.25 5.17
CA HIS A 198 12.91 -20.50 4.35
C HIS A 198 13.47 -21.28 3.16
N SER A 199 13.16 -22.57 3.06
CA SER A 199 13.59 -23.44 1.99
C SER A 199 12.42 -24.19 1.32
N PHE A 200 11.19 -23.75 1.63
CA PHE A 200 9.99 -24.37 1.09
C PHE A 200 9.94 -24.24 -0.44
N ASN A 201 9.74 -25.37 -1.09
CA ASN A 201 9.56 -25.46 -2.53
C ASN A 201 8.25 -26.17 -2.84
N ALA A 202 7.35 -25.50 -3.55
CA ALA A 202 6.06 -26.05 -3.97
C ALA A 202 6.18 -26.70 -5.36
N GLU A 203 6.89 -27.79 -5.44
CA GLU A 203 7.00 -28.58 -6.68
C GLU A 203 5.72 -29.35 -6.98
N ASN A 204 5.47 -29.57 -8.27
CA ASN A 204 4.39 -30.43 -8.77
C ASN A 204 2.98 -30.01 -8.35
N ILE A 205 2.73 -28.72 -8.17
CA ILE A 205 1.38 -28.20 -7.98
C ILE A 205 0.58 -28.48 -9.26
N LYS A 206 -0.51 -29.23 -9.12
CA LYS A 206 -1.41 -29.49 -10.26
C LYS A 206 -2.07 -28.19 -10.69
N PRO A 207 -2.23 -27.92 -12.01
CA PRO A 207 -2.89 -26.72 -12.49
C PRO A 207 -4.27 -26.50 -11.86
N ARG A 208 -5.06 -27.55 -11.68
CA ARG A 208 -6.36 -27.46 -11.03
C ARG A 208 -6.25 -26.90 -9.61
N ASP A 209 -5.35 -27.45 -8.79
CA ASP A 209 -5.15 -27.00 -7.41
C ASP A 209 -4.66 -25.55 -7.36
N LEU A 210 -3.78 -25.18 -8.29
CA LEU A 210 -3.29 -23.80 -8.40
C LEU A 210 -4.44 -22.80 -8.69
N TYR A 211 -5.24 -23.09 -9.72
CA TYR A 211 -6.28 -22.18 -10.19
C TYR A 211 -7.58 -22.22 -9.39
N GLU A 212 -7.91 -23.34 -8.74
CA GLU A 212 -9.16 -23.47 -7.99
C GLU A 212 -8.97 -23.22 -6.47
N THR A 213 -7.74 -23.34 -5.95
CA THR A 213 -7.48 -23.25 -4.51
C THR A 213 -6.55 -22.09 -4.16
N TYR A 214 -5.38 -21.99 -4.81
CA TYR A 214 -4.32 -21.07 -4.33
C TYR A 214 -4.37 -19.68 -4.95
N LEU A 215 -4.81 -19.55 -6.20
CA LEU A 215 -4.87 -18.24 -6.86
C LEU A 215 -6.16 -17.44 -6.58
N PRO A 216 -7.35 -18.05 -6.34
CA PRO A 216 -8.57 -17.28 -6.17
C PRO A 216 -8.52 -16.17 -5.11
N PRO A 217 -7.78 -16.31 -3.99
CA PRO A 217 -7.66 -15.24 -3.00
C PRO A 217 -6.84 -14.03 -3.44
N PHE A 218 -6.02 -14.14 -4.49
CA PHE A 218 -5.20 -13.06 -5.06
C PHE A 218 -5.91 -12.33 -6.20
#